data_3e6f627db4b93336eedcfb83b23a185f
#
_entry.id   3e6f627db4b93336eedcfb83b23a185f
#
_cell.length_a   1.000
_cell.length_b   1.000
_cell.length_c   1.000
_cell.angle_alpha   90.00
_cell.angle_beta   90.00
_cell.angle_gamma   90.00
#
_symmetry.space_group_name_H-M   'P 1'
#
loop_
_entity.id
_entity.type
_entity.pdbx_description
1 polymer ?
#
loop_
_entity_poly.entity_id
_entity_poly.type
_entity_poly.pdbx_seq_one_letter_code
_entity_poly.pdbx_strand_id
1 'polypeptide(L)'
;MKVAAGAAAAGPLSAPSSARPTIPGGLTVPGGSTIPQPPSRLARDSQLQRQIRFCRTPAGVRIAYATVGRGPALLVPAAWISHLELWWQDPAYRAWFAPLAGVRTVVQYDRPGCGLSEPWPGRQTLGTELEVLQAVADHLELDRLDLLGASMGAPVALAFAAAHPARVARLVIYGGYADGHRIATAEVRTAMIAMIRAHWGLGSDVLADVFLPDASTETRAHFAQLQRGVASAQFAAELLEQCYEIRVDDLLDQVVAPTLVLHRRDDRAIPYRLGRELAAGIPGARLVSLAGRSHFPYVGDAAAVVRAILEFLGESVATPSPGQPPGTLTARQLQVAALVAEGLTNRQIAQRLGIEERSAEGHLERIRQRLGVTSRAQVAAWWARDAADR
;
A
#
# COMPACT_ATOMS: atom_id res chain seq x y z
N MET A 1 49.67 22.40 36.73
CA MET A 1 49.50 23.87 36.82
C MET A 1 48.01 24.18 36.73
N LYS A 2 47.47 24.75 37.81
CA LYS A 2 46.08 25.24 37.97
C LYS A 2 45.90 26.57 37.25
N VAL A 3 44.68 26.80 36.73
CA VAL A 3 43.88 28.04 36.79
C VAL A 3 42.46 27.63 36.26
N ALA A 4 41.40 27.52 36.96
CA ALA A 4 40.49 28.31 37.77
C ALA A 4 39.65 29.31 36.96
N ALA A 5 38.34 28.97 36.87
CA ALA A 5 37.11 29.69 37.24
C ALA A 5 36.70 30.94 36.45
N GLY A 6 35.41 30.96 36.16
CA GLY A 6 34.65 32.14 35.77
C GLY A 6 33.17 31.80 35.44
N ALA A 7 32.34 31.74 36.47
CA ALA A 7 30.89 31.69 36.33
C ALA A 7 30.31 33.10 36.17
N ALA A 8 29.36 33.28 35.25
CA ALA A 8 28.49 34.45 35.28
C ALA A 8 27.03 34.01 35.00
N ALA A 9 26.19 34.21 35.99
CA ALA A 9 24.75 34.04 35.98
C ALA A 9 24.06 35.20 35.25
N ALA A 10 23.07 34.92 34.43
CA ALA A 10 22.09 35.89 33.95
C ALA A 10 20.68 35.34 34.17
N GLY A 11 19.88 36.13 34.90
CA GLY A 11 18.53 35.80 35.33
C GLY A 11 17.45 35.89 34.22
N PRO A 12 16.18 35.57 34.55
CA PRO A 12 15.15 35.33 33.57
C PRO A 12 14.46 36.62 33.09
N LEU A 13 14.27 36.72 31.77
CA LEU A 13 13.44 37.77 31.14
C LEU A 13 12.00 37.31 31.02
N SER A 14 11.10 38.12 31.56
CA SER A 14 9.65 38.01 31.57
C SER A 14 9.06 38.14 30.15
N ALA A 15 8.09 37.28 29.81
CA ALA A 15 7.28 37.37 28.60
C ALA A 15 6.09 38.32 28.79
N PRO A 16 5.66 39.11 27.77
CA PRO A 16 4.46 39.90 27.85
C PRO A 16 3.20 39.08 27.45
N SER A 17 2.17 39.27 28.27
CA SER A 17 0.78 38.82 28.05
C SER A 17 0.15 39.52 26.84
N SER A 18 -0.42 38.76 25.88
CA SER A 18 -1.31 39.30 24.87
C SER A 18 -2.72 38.68 25.01
N ALA A 19 -3.65 39.55 25.41
CA ALA A 19 -5.06 39.30 25.54
C ALA A 19 -5.70 38.99 24.15
N ARG A 20 -6.59 37.96 24.10
CA ARG A 20 -7.48 37.70 22.96
C ARG A 20 -8.72 38.57 23.01
N PRO A 21 -9.20 39.15 21.91
CA PRO A 21 -10.50 39.78 21.88
C PRO A 21 -11.62 38.74 21.69
N THR A 22 -12.60 38.83 22.56
CA THR A 22 -13.90 38.13 22.53
C THR A 22 -14.83 38.85 21.56
N ILE A 23 -15.44 38.15 20.61
CA ILE A 23 -16.55 38.66 19.78
C ILE A 23 -17.84 37.97 20.23
N PRO A 24 -18.89 38.71 20.62
CA PRO A 24 -20.21 38.14 20.90
C PRO A 24 -21.09 38.21 19.67
N GLY A 25 -21.94 37.23 19.44
CA GLY A 25 -23.05 37.34 18.47
C GLY A 25 -23.47 35.99 17.89
N GLY A 26 -24.27 35.25 18.66
CA GLY A 26 -25.03 34.11 18.16
C GLY A 26 -26.26 34.58 17.38
N LEU A 27 -26.46 34.03 16.18
CA LEU A 27 -27.71 34.01 15.46
C LEU A 27 -28.19 32.56 15.38
N THR A 28 -29.21 32.25 16.14
CA THR A 28 -29.99 31.00 16.08
C THR A 28 -31.02 31.14 14.96
N VAL A 29 -30.96 30.22 13.97
CA VAL A 29 -32.00 30.00 12.97
C VAL A 29 -32.66 28.63 13.28
N PRO A 30 -33.97 28.53 13.49
CA PRO A 30 -34.64 27.26 13.78
C PRO A 30 -35.01 26.54 12.47
N GLY A 31 -34.80 25.21 12.45
CA GLY A 31 -35.41 24.30 11.50
C GLY A 31 -34.58 24.05 10.20
N GLY A 32 -33.64 23.12 10.27
CA GLY A 32 -32.97 22.59 9.10
C GLY A 32 -32.44 21.20 9.39
N SER A 33 -32.88 20.24 8.61
CA SER A 33 -32.41 18.87 8.56
C SER A 33 -30.88 18.85 8.52
N THR A 34 -30.26 18.22 9.52
CA THR A 34 -28.80 18.11 9.60
C THR A 34 -28.32 17.14 8.53
N ILE A 35 -27.86 17.67 7.41
CA ILE A 35 -27.08 16.90 6.45
C ILE A 35 -25.76 16.51 7.17
N PRO A 36 -25.40 15.21 7.27
CA PRO A 36 -24.13 14.83 7.87
C PRO A 36 -22.99 15.47 7.08
N GLN A 37 -22.26 16.37 7.70
CA GLN A 37 -21.05 16.91 7.07
C GLN A 37 -20.04 15.78 6.90
N PRO A 38 -19.37 15.68 5.74
CA PRO A 38 -18.29 14.73 5.58
C PRO A 38 -17.21 15.03 6.64
N PRO A 39 -16.57 14.01 7.23
CA PRO A 39 -15.60 14.20 8.29
C PRO A 39 -14.53 15.18 7.87
N SER A 40 -14.20 16.11 8.76
CA SER A 40 -13.18 17.14 8.52
C SER A 40 -11.81 16.51 8.17
N ARG A 41 -10.93 17.25 7.50
CA ARG A 41 -9.58 16.79 7.16
C ARG A 41 -8.83 16.23 8.37
N LEU A 42 -8.96 16.87 9.54
CA LEU A 42 -8.41 16.42 10.83
C LEU A 42 -9.00 15.08 11.30
N ALA A 43 -10.28 14.80 11.04
CA ALA A 43 -10.89 13.51 11.36
C ALA A 43 -10.42 12.39 10.41
N ARG A 44 -10.09 12.69 9.16
CA ARG A 44 -9.49 11.74 8.19
C ARG A 44 -8.03 11.46 8.51
N ASP A 45 -7.25 12.44 8.92
CA ASP A 45 -5.86 12.28 9.33
C ASP A 45 -5.75 11.50 10.66
N SER A 46 -6.70 11.68 11.59
CA SER A 46 -6.76 10.89 12.82
C SER A 46 -7.11 9.41 12.60
N GLN A 47 -7.83 9.07 11.52
CA GLN A 47 -8.11 7.67 11.15
C GLN A 47 -6.88 6.93 10.60
N LEU A 48 -5.86 7.64 10.14
CA LEU A 48 -4.60 7.09 9.66
C LEU A 48 -3.48 7.14 10.71
N GLN A 49 -3.82 7.43 11.99
CA GLN A 49 -2.84 7.31 13.06
C GLN A 49 -2.42 5.84 13.21
N ARG A 50 -1.24 5.56 12.68
CA ARG A 50 -0.60 4.27 12.76
C ARG A 50 0.13 4.14 14.08
N GLN A 51 -0.10 3.02 14.77
CA GLN A 51 0.60 2.70 16.02
C GLN A 51 1.56 1.55 15.76
N ILE A 52 2.85 1.79 16.04
CA ILE A 52 3.89 0.76 16.00
C ILE A 52 4.08 0.23 17.42
N ARG A 53 4.06 -1.09 17.56
CA ARG A 53 4.22 -1.84 18.80
C ARG A 53 5.10 -3.06 18.55
N PHE A 54 5.35 -3.83 19.61
CA PHE A 54 6.20 -5.01 19.53
C PHE A 54 5.53 -6.18 20.23
N CYS A 55 5.71 -7.38 19.68
CA CYS A 55 5.41 -8.66 20.32
C CYS A 55 6.66 -9.55 20.29
N ARG A 56 6.58 -10.73 20.91
CA ARG A 56 7.63 -11.74 20.84
C ARG A 56 7.06 -13.04 20.29
N THR A 57 7.86 -13.69 19.45
CA THR A 57 7.59 -15.06 19.02
C THR A 57 7.88 -16.06 20.14
N PRO A 58 7.41 -17.32 20.06
CA PRO A 58 7.82 -18.40 20.96
C PRO A 58 9.32 -18.59 21.02
N ALA A 59 10.05 -18.37 19.93
CA ALA A 59 11.52 -18.36 19.90
C ALA A 59 12.16 -17.15 20.59
N GLY A 60 11.37 -16.22 21.15
CA GLY A 60 11.84 -15.04 21.88
C GLY A 60 12.20 -13.84 21.00
N VAL A 61 12.10 -13.95 19.67
CA VAL A 61 12.42 -12.87 18.72
C VAL A 61 11.38 -11.75 18.81
N ARG A 62 11.85 -10.51 18.95
CA ARG A 62 10.99 -9.32 19.00
C ARG A 62 10.59 -8.90 17.60
N ILE A 63 9.28 -8.84 17.35
CA ILE A 63 8.68 -8.45 16.08
C ILE A 63 7.98 -7.12 16.25
N ALA A 64 8.32 -6.16 15.38
CA ALA A 64 7.62 -4.90 15.25
C ALA A 64 6.37 -5.11 14.39
N TYR A 65 5.23 -4.66 14.87
CA TYR A 65 4.00 -4.62 14.10
C TYR A 65 3.32 -3.26 14.18
N ALA A 66 2.48 -2.96 13.23
CA ALA A 66 1.73 -1.71 13.18
C ALA A 66 0.27 -1.98 12.91
N THR A 67 -0.59 -1.20 13.56
CA THR A 67 -2.04 -1.22 13.33
C THR A 67 -2.51 0.15 12.84
N VAL A 68 -3.46 0.15 11.89
CA VAL A 68 -4.11 1.36 11.38
C VAL A 68 -5.55 1.05 11.01
N GLY A 69 -6.45 1.97 11.31
CA GLY A 69 -7.88 1.82 10.98
C GLY A 69 -8.71 1.22 12.10
N ARG A 70 -9.92 0.78 11.75
CA ARG A 70 -10.91 0.24 12.69
C ARG A 70 -11.76 -0.85 12.00
N GLY A 71 -12.30 -1.77 12.79
CA GLY A 71 -13.16 -2.87 12.33
C GLY A 71 -12.46 -4.22 12.39
N PRO A 72 -12.99 -5.25 11.72
CA PRO A 72 -12.40 -6.57 11.68
C PRO A 72 -10.93 -6.54 11.25
N ALA A 73 -10.11 -7.43 11.77
CA ALA A 73 -8.69 -7.47 11.45
C ALA A 73 -8.43 -7.90 10.01
N LEU A 74 -7.57 -7.16 9.31
CA LEU A 74 -6.96 -7.55 8.04
C LEU A 74 -5.44 -7.65 8.27
N LEU A 75 -4.95 -8.87 8.45
CA LEU A 75 -3.53 -9.12 8.67
C LEU A 75 -2.81 -9.28 7.33
N VAL A 76 -1.71 -8.54 7.17
CA VAL A 76 -0.93 -8.47 5.93
C VAL A 76 0.47 -8.99 6.19
N PRO A 77 0.77 -10.25 5.84
CA PRO A 77 2.13 -10.81 5.94
C PRO A 77 3.13 -9.99 5.12
N ALA A 78 4.36 -9.89 5.62
CA ALA A 78 5.43 -9.16 4.96
C ALA A 78 5.72 -9.74 3.56
N ALA A 79 5.72 -8.90 2.52
CA ALA A 79 5.84 -9.34 1.13
C ALA A 79 7.28 -9.59 0.68
N TRP A 80 8.16 -8.59 0.79
CA TRP A 80 9.57 -8.61 0.43
C TRP A 80 10.36 -8.02 1.59
N ILE A 81 11.38 -7.25 1.35
CA ILE A 81 12.06 -6.43 2.35
C ILE A 81 11.03 -5.45 2.93
N SER A 82 10.81 -5.50 4.24
CA SER A 82 9.82 -4.66 4.93
C SER A 82 10.47 -3.63 5.83
N HIS A 83 9.82 -2.49 5.99
CA HIS A 83 10.16 -1.49 6.99
C HIS A 83 8.94 -0.65 7.30
N LEU A 84 8.34 -0.86 8.45
CA LEU A 84 7.09 -0.21 8.83
C LEU A 84 7.13 1.31 8.69
N GLU A 85 8.19 1.98 9.11
CA GLU A 85 8.28 3.45 9.03
C GLU A 85 8.57 3.94 7.61
N LEU A 86 9.58 3.36 6.92
CA LEU A 86 10.01 3.86 5.62
C LEU A 86 8.94 3.68 4.54
N TRP A 87 8.27 2.53 4.49
CA TRP A 87 7.15 2.33 3.56
C TRP A 87 5.99 3.26 3.84
N TRP A 88 5.75 3.61 5.11
CA TRP A 88 4.68 4.53 5.46
C TRP A 88 4.98 5.99 5.10
N GLN A 89 6.23 6.34 4.79
CA GLN A 89 6.59 7.65 4.26
C GLN A 89 6.15 7.85 2.81
N ASP A 90 5.98 6.75 2.03
CA ASP A 90 5.46 6.83 0.67
C ASP A 90 3.97 7.21 0.67
N PRO A 91 3.59 8.36 0.06
CA PRO A 91 2.20 8.78 -0.02
C PRO A 91 1.30 7.81 -0.82
N ALA A 92 1.83 7.13 -1.85
CA ALA A 92 1.07 6.18 -2.65
C ALA A 92 0.74 4.92 -1.85
N TYR A 93 1.71 4.44 -1.07
CA TYR A 93 1.52 3.32 -0.15
C TYR A 93 0.45 3.63 0.91
N ARG A 94 0.52 4.80 1.55
CA ARG A 94 -0.52 5.23 2.51
C ARG A 94 -1.89 5.37 1.87
N ALA A 95 -1.95 6.00 0.69
CA ALA A 95 -3.20 6.19 -0.03
C ALA A 95 -3.87 4.88 -0.43
N TRP A 96 -3.09 3.83 -0.69
CA TRP A 96 -3.60 2.50 -1.00
C TRP A 96 -4.22 1.82 0.23
N PHE A 97 -3.61 1.96 1.42
CA PHE A 97 -4.16 1.39 2.66
C PHE A 97 -5.32 2.20 3.25
N ALA A 98 -5.44 3.49 2.94
CA ALA A 98 -6.45 4.36 3.55
C ALA A 98 -7.89 3.86 3.40
N PRO A 99 -8.37 3.40 2.22
CA PRO A 99 -9.73 2.85 2.09
C PRO A 99 -9.91 1.55 2.86
N LEU A 100 -8.90 0.69 2.93
CA LEU A 100 -8.92 -0.55 3.69
C LEU A 100 -8.98 -0.25 5.19
N ALA A 101 -8.17 0.69 5.68
CA ALA A 101 -8.16 1.15 7.06
C ALA A 101 -9.47 1.85 7.48
N GLY A 102 -10.23 2.35 6.52
CA GLY A 102 -11.58 2.92 6.77
C GLY A 102 -12.58 1.88 7.26
N VAL A 103 -12.38 0.59 6.97
CA VAL A 103 -13.34 -0.49 7.23
C VAL A 103 -12.70 -1.72 7.91
N ARG A 104 -11.39 -1.75 8.03
CA ARG A 104 -10.61 -2.82 8.67
C ARG A 104 -9.56 -2.24 9.61
N THR A 105 -9.24 -2.97 10.65
CA THR A 105 -7.98 -2.80 11.37
C THR A 105 -6.90 -3.52 10.57
N VAL A 106 -6.15 -2.76 9.77
CA VAL A 106 -5.03 -3.29 9.00
C VAL A 106 -3.86 -3.53 9.94
N VAL A 107 -3.35 -4.76 9.97
CA VAL A 107 -2.19 -5.17 10.78
C VAL A 107 -1.06 -5.56 9.84
N GLN A 108 0.10 -4.93 10.02
CA GLN A 108 1.32 -5.20 9.28
C GLN A 108 2.46 -5.45 10.25
N TYR A 109 3.46 -6.22 9.87
CA TYR A 109 4.66 -6.43 10.67
C TYR A 109 5.92 -6.37 9.81
N ASP A 110 7.03 -6.06 10.45
CA ASP A 110 8.34 -6.21 9.84
C ASP A 110 8.82 -7.65 9.99
N ARG A 111 9.26 -8.22 8.87
CA ARG A 111 9.89 -9.53 8.83
C ARG A 111 11.12 -9.56 9.78
N PRO A 112 11.44 -10.68 10.42
CA PRO A 112 12.69 -10.80 11.19
C PRO A 112 13.90 -10.38 10.34
N GLY A 113 14.77 -9.55 10.92
CA GLY A 113 15.93 -8.98 10.23
C GLY A 113 15.63 -7.83 9.27
N CYS A 114 14.37 -7.40 9.17
CA CYS A 114 13.96 -6.20 8.45
C CYS A 114 13.43 -5.13 9.41
N GLY A 115 13.54 -3.87 9.00
CA GLY A 115 12.92 -2.74 9.65
C GLY A 115 13.23 -2.65 11.14
N LEU A 116 12.20 -2.73 11.95
CA LEU A 116 12.27 -2.61 13.42
C LEU A 116 12.25 -3.96 14.16
N SER A 117 12.17 -5.08 13.43
CA SER A 117 12.19 -6.44 14.00
C SER A 117 13.59 -6.95 14.22
N GLU A 118 13.78 -7.72 15.29
CA GLU A 118 15.05 -8.41 15.56
C GLU A 118 15.34 -9.48 14.50
N PRO A 119 16.63 -9.77 14.23
CA PRO A 119 16.99 -10.89 13.35
C PRO A 119 16.52 -12.24 13.90
N TRP A 120 16.16 -13.15 13.00
CA TRP A 120 15.89 -14.53 13.38
C TRP A 120 17.20 -15.28 13.65
N PRO A 121 17.29 -16.08 14.72
CA PRO A 121 18.47 -16.90 14.95
C PRO A 121 18.51 -18.03 13.91
N GLY A 122 19.46 -17.96 12.99
CA GLY A 122 19.64 -18.94 11.93
C GLY A 122 18.85 -18.63 10.66
N ARG A 123 18.67 -19.67 9.82
CA ARG A 123 18.03 -19.53 8.51
C ARG A 123 16.52 -19.32 8.64
N GLN A 124 15.99 -18.34 7.95
CA GLN A 124 14.56 -18.15 7.84
C GLN A 124 13.95 -19.13 6.84
N THR A 125 12.78 -19.65 7.17
CA THR A 125 12.01 -20.63 6.39
C THR A 125 10.54 -20.25 6.39
N LEU A 126 9.70 -20.94 5.61
CA LEU A 126 8.25 -20.81 5.70
C LEU A 126 7.74 -21.02 7.14
N GLY A 127 8.34 -21.98 7.87
CA GLY A 127 7.99 -22.22 9.27
C GLY A 127 8.23 -21.02 10.17
N THR A 128 9.36 -20.32 10.00
CA THR A 128 9.63 -19.09 10.76
C THR A 128 8.66 -17.95 10.41
N GLU A 129 8.28 -17.83 9.13
CA GLU A 129 7.26 -16.85 8.71
C GLU A 129 5.89 -17.13 9.33
N LEU A 130 5.50 -18.40 9.40
CA LEU A 130 4.26 -18.84 10.05
C LEU A 130 4.28 -18.58 11.55
N GLU A 131 5.40 -18.85 12.22
CA GLU A 131 5.56 -18.55 13.65
C GLU A 131 5.41 -17.06 13.93
N VAL A 132 6.01 -16.19 13.09
CA VAL A 132 5.89 -14.73 13.23
C VAL A 132 4.44 -14.28 13.01
N LEU A 133 3.79 -14.73 11.95
CA LEU A 133 2.40 -14.39 11.65
C LEU A 133 1.48 -14.83 12.79
N GLN A 134 1.66 -16.05 13.28
CA GLN A 134 0.90 -16.59 14.41
C GLN A 134 1.14 -15.77 15.69
N ALA A 135 2.40 -15.46 16.01
CA ALA A 135 2.75 -14.68 17.19
C ALA A 135 2.10 -13.27 17.17
N VAL A 136 2.04 -12.62 16.01
CA VAL A 136 1.37 -11.33 15.86
C VAL A 136 -0.16 -11.49 16.03
N ALA A 137 -0.75 -12.53 15.42
CA ALA A 137 -2.18 -12.78 15.53
C ALA A 137 -2.60 -13.14 16.95
N ASP A 138 -1.82 -13.94 17.65
CA ASP A 138 -2.08 -14.38 19.04
C ASP A 138 -1.89 -13.21 20.02
N HIS A 139 -0.83 -12.40 19.84
CA HIS A 139 -0.58 -11.22 20.67
C HIS A 139 -1.71 -10.18 20.57
N LEU A 140 -2.37 -10.09 19.43
CA LEU A 140 -3.51 -9.21 19.19
C LEU A 140 -4.86 -9.88 19.48
N GLU A 141 -4.85 -11.11 20.02
CA GLU A 141 -6.06 -11.89 20.34
C GLU A 141 -7.02 -12.01 19.15
N LEU A 142 -6.46 -12.23 17.94
CA LEU A 142 -7.24 -12.36 16.71
C LEU A 142 -7.73 -13.81 16.53
N ASP A 143 -8.85 -14.14 17.12
CA ASP A 143 -9.49 -15.46 16.97
C ASP A 143 -9.94 -15.70 15.54
N ARG A 144 -10.39 -14.63 14.86
CA ARG A 144 -10.82 -14.66 13.47
C ARG A 144 -10.37 -13.39 12.73
N LEU A 145 -9.77 -13.56 11.54
CA LEU A 145 -9.19 -12.47 10.78
C LEU A 145 -9.34 -12.68 9.27
N ASP A 146 -9.29 -11.58 8.53
CA ASP A 146 -9.07 -11.60 7.09
C ASP A 146 -7.55 -11.56 6.83
N LEU A 147 -7.08 -12.25 5.78
CA LEU A 147 -5.67 -12.23 5.34
C LEU A 147 -5.53 -11.55 3.99
N LEU A 148 -4.47 -10.76 3.82
CA LEU A 148 -4.06 -10.20 2.54
C LEU A 148 -2.60 -10.58 2.28
N GLY A 149 -2.37 -11.67 1.58
CA GLY A 149 -1.03 -12.11 1.17
C GLY A 149 -0.66 -11.51 -0.18
N ALA A 150 0.42 -10.72 -0.23
CA ALA A 150 0.97 -10.18 -1.48
C ALA A 150 2.37 -10.74 -1.74
N SER A 151 2.67 -11.08 -3.01
CA SER A 151 4.00 -11.56 -3.39
C SER A 151 4.49 -12.71 -2.51
N MET A 152 5.65 -12.60 -1.87
CA MET A 152 6.20 -13.58 -0.92
C MET A 152 5.32 -13.77 0.34
N GLY A 153 4.47 -12.80 0.68
CA GLY A 153 3.47 -12.95 1.74
C GLY A 153 2.30 -13.86 1.36
N ALA A 154 2.11 -14.15 0.07
CA ALA A 154 1.03 -15.01 -0.41
C ALA A 154 1.19 -16.47 0.04
N PRO A 155 2.32 -17.17 -0.17
CA PRO A 155 2.49 -18.52 0.34
C PRO A 155 2.42 -18.61 1.87
N VAL A 156 2.85 -17.56 2.59
CA VAL A 156 2.70 -17.52 4.06
C VAL A 156 1.22 -17.46 4.45
N ALA A 157 0.42 -16.60 3.78
CA ALA A 157 -1.01 -16.51 4.01
C ALA A 157 -1.76 -17.81 3.65
N LEU A 158 -1.37 -18.46 2.56
CA LEU A 158 -1.93 -19.74 2.11
C LEU A 158 -1.65 -20.85 3.14
N ALA A 159 -0.40 -21.01 3.55
CA ALA A 159 -0.02 -22.02 4.54
C ALA A 159 -0.70 -21.78 5.90
N PHE A 160 -0.81 -20.53 6.33
CA PHE A 160 -1.56 -20.20 7.54
C PHE A 160 -3.05 -20.52 7.41
N ALA A 161 -3.67 -20.20 6.26
CA ALA A 161 -5.09 -20.49 6.02
C ALA A 161 -5.39 -21.99 5.99
N ALA A 162 -4.49 -22.80 5.42
CA ALA A 162 -4.59 -24.26 5.42
C ALA A 162 -4.41 -24.85 6.84
N ALA A 163 -3.43 -24.35 7.61
CA ALA A 163 -3.16 -24.83 8.96
C ALA A 163 -4.21 -24.38 9.99
N HIS A 164 -4.84 -23.22 9.79
CA HIS A 164 -5.77 -22.61 10.74
C HIS A 164 -7.12 -22.22 10.11
N PRO A 165 -7.88 -23.18 9.53
CA PRO A 165 -9.07 -22.88 8.74
C PRO A 165 -10.18 -22.17 9.53
N ALA A 166 -10.28 -22.40 10.85
CA ALA A 166 -11.25 -21.72 11.71
C ALA A 166 -10.91 -20.25 11.96
N ARG A 167 -9.63 -19.86 11.85
CA ARG A 167 -9.16 -18.48 12.12
C ARG A 167 -9.24 -17.57 10.91
N VAL A 168 -9.25 -18.09 9.69
CA VAL A 168 -9.26 -17.26 8.47
C VAL A 168 -10.68 -17.11 7.95
N ALA A 169 -11.21 -15.89 8.04
CA ALA A 169 -12.55 -15.57 7.56
C ALA A 169 -12.60 -15.42 6.04
N ARG A 170 -11.61 -14.73 5.47
CA ARG A 170 -11.42 -14.53 4.02
C ARG A 170 -9.94 -14.42 3.72
N LEU A 171 -9.56 -14.86 2.53
CA LEU A 171 -8.20 -14.80 2.03
C LEU A 171 -8.14 -14.00 0.74
N VAL A 172 -7.33 -12.96 0.70
CA VAL A 172 -6.99 -12.21 -0.50
C VAL A 172 -5.54 -12.47 -0.86
N ILE A 173 -5.28 -12.87 -2.10
CA ILE A 173 -3.94 -13.05 -2.65
C ILE A 173 -3.72 -12.05 -3.78
N TYR A 174 -2.66 -11.26 -3.70
CA TYR A 174 -2.26 -10.34 -4.75
C TYR A 174 -0.86 -10.68 -5.29
N GLY A 175 -0.76 -10.93 -6.60
CA GLY A 175 0.53 -11.19 -7.26
C GLY A 175 1.31 -12.33 -6.60
N GLY A 176 0.59 -13.38 -6.16
CA GLY A 176 1.15 -14.49 -5.38
C GLY A 176 1.51 -15.71 -6.22
N TYR A 177 2.07 -16.69 -5.56
CA TYR A 177 2.48 -17.99 -6.09
C TYR A 177 2.36 -19.08 -5.02
N ALA A 178 2.29 -20.35 -5.44
CA ALA A 178 2.35 -21.51 -4.53
C ALA A 178 3.71 -22.22 -4.57
N ASP A 179 4.41 -22.18 -5.70
CA ASP A 179 5.73 -22.79 -5.90
C ASP A 179 6.72 -21.72 -6.41
N GLY A 180 7.67 -21.35 -5.57
CA GLY A 180 8.69 -20.35 -5.86
C GLY A 180 9.66 -20.76 -6.96
N HIS A 181 9.88 -22.07 -7.16
CA HIS A 181 10.71 -22.56 -8.28
C HIS A 181 10.13 -22.17 -9.65
N ARG A 182 8.83 -21.91 -9.75
CA ARG A 182 8.14 -21.60 -10.99
C ARG A 182 8.10 -20.10 -11.29
N ILE A 183 8.65 -19.26 -10.44
CA ILE A 183 8.74 -17.81 -10.70
C ILE A 183 9.61 -17.54 -11.92
N ALA A 184 10.78 -18.20 -11.99
CA ALA A 184 11.73 -18.09 -13.09
C ALA A 184 12.45 -19.42 -13.32
N THR A 185 13.22 -19.53 -14.44
CA THR A 185 14.06 -20.72 -14.67
C THR A 185 15.17 -20.82 -13.64
N ALA A 186 15.74 -22.01 -13.46
CA ALA A 186 16.82 -22.24 -12.49
C ALA A 186 18.03 -21.34 -12.75
N GLU A 187 18.38 -21.14 -14.02
CA GLU A 187 19.50 -20.29 -14.44
C GLU A 187 19.26 -18.84 -14.03
N VAL A 188 18.04 -18.32 -14.26
CA VAL A 188 17.67 -16.93 -13.89
C VAL A 188 17.69 -16.77 -12.37
N ARG A 189 17.13 -17.72 -11.61
CA ARG A 189 17.14 -17.67 -10.14
C ARG A 189 18.56 -17.63 -9.60
N THR A 190 19.43 -18.53 -10.09
CA THR A 190 20.85 -18.59 -9.69
C THR A 190 21.58 -17.29 -10.04
N ALA A 191 21.39 -16.75 -11.25
CA ALA A 191 22.02 -15.51 -11.68
C ALA A 191 21.58 -14.30 -10.84
N MET A 192 20.29 -14.18 -10.51
CA MET A 192 19.77 -13.10 -9.68
C MET A 192 20.37 -13.13 -8.27
N ILE A 193 20.40 -14.30 -7.63
CA ILE A 193 21.00 -14.47 -6.31
C ILE A 193 22.50 -14.12 -6.34
N ALA A 194 23.24 -14.63 -7.32
CA ALA A 194 24.67 -14.36 -7.48
C ALA A 194 24.93 -12.86 -7.68
N MET A 195 24.14 -12.19 -8.51
CA MET A 195 24.24 -10.75 -8.76
C MET A 195 23.99 -9.93 -7.48
N ILE A 196 22.96 -10.26 -6.72
CA ILE A 196 22.66 -9.57 -5.45
C ILE A 196 23.83 -9.73 -4.47
N ARG A 197 24.37 -10.94 -4.32
CA ARG A 197 25.52 -11.19 -3.44
C ARG A 197 26.77 -10.44 -3.88
N ALA A 198 27.06 -10.43 -5.18
CA ALA A 198 28.26 -9.81 -5.73
C ALA A 198 28.17 -8.28 -5.75
N HIS A 199 26.99 -7.72 -6.05
CA HIS A 199 26.82 -6.28 -6.24
C HIS A 199 25.39 -5.84 -5.91
N TRP A 200 25.10 -5.59 -4.63
CA TRP A 200 23.77 -5.22 -4.16
C TRP A 200 23.23 -3.93 -4.80
N GLY A 201 24.10 -2.97 -5.14
CA GLY A 201 23.69 -1.79 -5.89
C GLY A 201 22.98 -2.17 -7.20
N LEU A 202 23.66 -2.94 -8.06
CA LEU A 202 23.09 -3.44 -9.31
C LEU A 202 21.89 -4.36 -9.09
N GLY A 203 21.98 -5.27 -8.12
CA GLY A 203 20.88 -6.20 -7.78
C GLY A 203 19.60 -5.47 -7.39
N SER A 204 19.70 -4.45 -6.56
CA SER A 204 18.55 -3.64 -6.14
C SER A 204 17.95 -2.81 -7.29
N ASP A 205 18.78 -2.31 -8.22
CA ASP A 205 18.31 -1.58 -9.40
C ASP A 205 17.55 -2.50 -10.36
N VAL A 206 18.08 -3.71 -10.62
CA VAL A 206 17.37 -4.72 -11.43
C VAL A 206 16.05 -5.15 -10.80
N LEU A 207 16.03 -5.36 -9.48
CA LEU A 207 14.76 -5.66 -8.78
C LEU A 207 13.77 -4.49 -8.88
N ALA A 208 14.24 -3.25 -8.80
CA ALA A 208 13.38 -2.08 -9.00
C ALA A 208 12.76 -2.03 -10.40
N ASP A 209 13.54 -2.36 -11.44
CA ASP A 209 13.03 -2.45 -12.82
C ASP A 209 12.03 -3.60 -13.01
N VAL A 210 12.22 -4.72 -12.31
CA VAL A 210 11.30 -5.86 -12.35
C VAL A 210 9.98 -5.52 -11.63
N PHE A 211 10.05 -4.91 -10.45
CA PHE A 211 8.86 -4.61 -9.65
C PHE A 211 8.08 -3.40 -10.14
N LEU A 212 8.77 -2.40 -10.72
CA LEU A 212 8.24 -1.09 -11.10
C LEU A 212 8.56 -0.70 -12.55
N PRO A 213 8.25 -1.56 -13.55
CA PRO A 213 8.68 -1.34 -14.95
C PRO A 213 8.13 -0.04 -15.55
N ASP A 214 6.96 0.42 -15.09
CA ASP A 214 6.26 1.58 -15.63
C ASP A 214 6.47 2.86 -14.77
N ALA A 215 7.26 2.76 -13.69
CA ALA A 215 7.57 3.90 -12.84
C ALA A 215 8.66 4.79 -13.45
N SER A 216 8.75 6.04 -12.99
CA SER A 216 9.83 6.95 -13.38
C SER A 216 11.19 6.41 -12.91
N THR A 217 12.27 6.84 -13.57
CA THR A 217 13.63 6.50 -13.15
C THR A 217 13.91 6.90 -11.71
N GLU A 218 13.39 8.06 -11.29
CA GLU A 218 13.51 8.55 -9.92
C GLU A 218 12.81 7.62 -8.92
N THR A 219 11.59 7.17 -9.21
CA THR A 219 10.84 6.23 -8.35
C THR A 219 11.56 4.89 -8.23
N ARG A 220 12.10 4.36 -9.33
CA ARG A 220 12.90 3.12 -9.30
C ARG A 220 14.18 3.28 -8.51
N ALA A 221 14.91 4.37 -8.72
CA ALA A 221 16.13 4.66 -7.96
C ALA A 221 15.87 4.82 -6.46
N HIS A 222 14.79 5.50 -6.11
CA HIS A 222 14.35 5.62 -4.71
C HIS A 222 14.03 4.26 -4.09
N PHE A 223 13.27 3.42 -4.79
CA PHE A 223 12.96 2.07 -4.31
C PHE A 223 14.22 1.20 -4.18
N ALA A 224 15.15 1.25 -5.13
CA ALA A 224 16.43 0.56 -5.04
C ALA A 224 17.25 1.02 -3.83
N GLN A 225 17.27 2.33 -3.56
CA GLN A 225 17.92 2.89 -2.38
C GLN A 225 17.26 2.42 -1.07
N LEU A 226 15.93 2.38 -1.01
CA LEU A 226 15.19 1.85 0.15
C LEU A 226 15.57 0.39 0.43
N GLN A 227 15.63 -0.46 -0.59
CA GLN A 227 16.05 -1.86 -0.42
C GLN A 227 17.45 -1.96 0.20
N ARG A 228 18.41 -1.15 -0.28
CA ARG A 228 19.79 -1.13 0.26
C ARG A 228 19.87 -0.57 1.68
N GLY A 229 19.00 0.36 2.03
CA GLY A 229 18.92 0.92 3.38
C GLY A 229 18.34 -0.05 4.43
N VAL A 230 17.56 -1.02 3.98
CA VAL A 230 16.87 -1.98 4.87
C VAL A 230 17.60 -3.32 4.97
N ALA A 231 18.23 -3.78 3.89
CA ALA A 231 18.83 -5.11 3.82
C ALA A 231 20.28 -5.06 3.33
N SER A 232 21.14 -5.87 3.93
CA SER A 232 22.47 -6.18 3.38
C SER A 232 22.35 -7.05 2.12
N ALA A 233 23.41 -7.09 1.30
CA ALA A 233 23.50 -7.97 0.14
C ALA A 233 23.26 -9.44 0.51
N GLN A 234 23.88 -9.90 1.60
CA GLN A 234 23.76 -11.28 2.06
C GLN A 234 22.30 -11.59 2.46
N PHE A 235 21.69 -10.73 3.27
CA PHE A 235 20.31 -10.93 3.73
C PHE A 235 19.30 -10.87 2.56
N ALA A 236 19.45 -9.93 1.63
CA ALA A 236 18.60 -9.83 0.45
C ALA A 236 18.71 -11.07 -0.46
N ALA A 237 19.91 -11.61 -0.63
CA ALA A 237 20.14 -12.84 -1.38
C ALA A 237 19.50 -14.05 -0.71
N GLU A 238 19.67 -14.21 0.62
CA GLU A 238 19.06 -15.29 1.40
C GLU A 238 17.53 -15.21 1.36
N LEU A 239 16.97 -14.00 1.44
CA LEU A 239 15.53 -13.79 1.34
C LEU A 239 15.00 -14.13 -0.06
N LEU A 240 15.75 -13.84 -1.12
CA LEU A 240 15.38 -14.22 -2.48
C LEU A 240 15.49 -15.73 -2.69
N GLU A 241 16.49 -16.38 -2.10
CA GLU A 241 16.58 -17.84 -2.07
C GLU A 241 15.35 -18.46 -1.40
N GLN A 242 14.99 -17.96 -0.22
CA GLN A 242 13.78 -18.40 0.49
C GLN A 242 12.52 -18.20 -0.39
N CYS A 243 12.38 -17.04 -1.05
CA CYS A 243 11.28 -16.78 -1.96
C CYS A 243 11.16 -17.83 -3.08
N TYR A 244 12.30 -18.24 -3.64
CA TYR A 244 12.32 -19.29 -4.67
C TYR A 244 12.13 -20.71 -4.15
N GLU A 245 12.46 -20.99 -2.89
CA GLU A 245 12.36 -22.32 -2.27
C GLU A 245 10.99 -22.60 -1.65
N ILE A 246 10.21 -21.57 -1.31
CA ILE A 246 8.89 -21.75 -0.70
C ILE A 246 7.97 -22.53 -1.64
N ARG A 247 7.38 -23.60 -1.10
CA ARG A 247 6.38 -24.44 -1.77
C ARG A 247 5.21 -24.69 -0.84
N VAL A 248 4.00 -24.45 -1.34
CA VAL A 248 2.72 -24.65 -0.65
C VAL A 248 1.65 -25.13 -1.65
N ASP A 249 2.08 -25.66 -2.79
CA ASP A 249 1.21 -26.16 -3.85
C ASP A 249 0.37 -27.36 -3.40
N ASP A 250 0.89 -28.17 -2.51
CA ASP A 250 0.23 -29.30 -1.85
C ASP A 250 -0.78 -28.90 -0.75
N LEU A 251 -0.86 -27.62 -0.40
CA LEU A 251 -1.79 -27.08 0.60
C LEU A 251 -3.01 -26.39 0.01
N LEU A 252 -3.05 -26.17 -1.32
CA LEU A 252 -4.07 -25.34 -1.95
C LEU A 252 -5.50 -25.89 -1.78
N ASP A 253 -5.67 -27.20 -1.87
CA ASP A 253 -6.95 -27.90 -1.68
C ASP A 253 -7.43 -27.92 -0.23
N GLN A 254 -6.54 -27.63 0.74
CA GLN A 254 -6.84 -27.53 2.17
C GLN A 254 -7.31 -26.11 2.58
N VAL A 255 -7.21 -25.13 1.69
CA VAL A 255 -7.68 -23.76 1.95
C VAL A 255 -9.20 -23.71 1.81
N VAL A 256 -9.91 -23.69 2.93
CA VAL A 256 -11.38 -23.64 2.97
C VAL A 256 -11.95 -22.23 3.06
N ALA A 257 -11.11 -21.25 3.39
CA ALA A 257 -11.54 -19.85 3.46
C ALA A 257 -11.93 -19.35 2.07
N PRO A 258 -13.06 -18.61 1.91
CA PRO A 258 -13.36 -17.90 0.68
C PRO A 258 -12.14 -17.12 0.20
N THR A 259 -11.70 -17.34 -1.05
CA THR A 259 -10.44 -16.80 -1.56
C THR A 259 -10.63 -15.96 -2.80
N LEU A 260 -10.02 -14.75 -2.80
CA LEU A 260 -9.89 -13.88 -3.95
C LEU A 260 -8.43 -13.84 -4.40
N VAL A 261 -8.16 -14.20 -5.64
CA VAL A 261 -6.85 -14.07 -6.28
C VAL A 261 -6.87 -12.87 -7.23
N LEU A 262 -6.02 -11.90 -6.98
CA LEU A 262 -5.81 -10.72 -7.81
C LEU A 262 -4.43 -10.80 -8.45
N HIS A 263 -4.35 -10.66 -9.78
CA HIS A 263 -3.05 -10.72 -10.46
C HIS A 263 -3.04 -9.85 -11.71
N ARG A 264 -1.98 -9.10 -11.92
CA ARG A 264 -1.80 -8.33 -13.16
C ARG A 264 -1.32 -9.24 -14.28
N ARG A 265 -1.88 -9.04 -15.48
CA ARG A 265 -1.62 -9.94 -16.64
C ARG A 265 -0.17 -9.93 -17.08
N ASP A 266 0.46 -8.78 -16.98
CA ASP A 266 1.83 -8.56 -17.47
C ASP A 266 2.81 -8.34 -16.32
N ASP A 267 2.50 -8.83 -15.11
CA ASP A 267 3.37 -8.75 -13.93
C ASP A 267 4.74 -9.37 -14.26
N ARG A 268 5.78 -8.57 -14.09
CA ARG A 268 7.15 -8.96 -14.45
C ARG A 268 7.88 -9.68 -13.34
N ALA A 269 7.46 -9.53 -12.10
CA ALA A 269 8.07 -10.17 -10.94
C ALA A 269 7.52 -11.59 -10.75
N ILE A 270 6.20 -11.72 -10.70
CA ILE A 270 5.51 -13.01 -10.52
C ILE A 270 4.61 -13.24 -11.75
N PRO A 271 4.93 -14.21 -12.61
CA PRO A 271 4.17 -14.46 -13.83
C PRO A 271 2.68 -14.75 -13.55
N TYR A 272 1.78 -14.11 -14.32
CA TYR A 272 0.33 -14.23 -14.21
C TYR A 272 -0.19 -15.68 -14.18
N ARG A 273 0.49 -16.61 -14.89
CA ARG A 273 0.12 -18.04 -14.87
C ARG A 273 0.09 -18.61 -13.47
N LEU A 274 0.96 -18.12 -12.54
CA LEU A 274 0.99 -18.59 -11.15
C LEU A 274 -0.26 -18.15 -10.38
N GLY A 275 -0.80 -16.96 -10.64
CA GLY A 275 -2.08 -16.54 -10.09
C GLY A 275 -3.26 -17.38 -10.62
N ARG A 276 -3.20 -17.80 -11.89
CA ARG A 276 -4.20 -18.73 -12.45
C ARG A 276 -4.14 -20.10 -11.80
N GLU A 277 -2.94 -20.60 -11.53
CA GLU A 277 -2.71 -21.88 -10.86
C GLU A 277 -3.24 -21.85 -9.42
N LEU A 278 -2.98 -20.75 -8.68
CA LEU A 278 -3.57 -20.54 -7.36
C LEU A 278 -5.09 -20.62 -7.39
N ALA A 279 -5.71 -19.88 -8.31
CA ALA A 279 -7.19 -19.89 -8.42
C ALA A 279 -7.76 -21.24 -8.86
N ALA A 280 -7.01 -22.02 -9.61
CA ALA A 280 -7.42 -23.36 -10.04
C ALA A 280 -7.24 -24.40 -8.93
N GLY A 281 -6.21 -24.25 -8.07
CA GLY A 281 -5.90 -25.19 -7.00
C GLY A 281 -6.71 -24.98 -5.72
N ILE A 282 -7.22 -23.76 -5.47
CA ILE A 282 -7.97 -23.45 -4.25
C ILE A 282 -9.47 -23.63 -4.50
N PRO A 283 -10.18 -24.48 -3.75
CA PRO A 283 -11.61 -24.71 -3.93
C PRO A 283 -12.43 -23.41 -3.83
N GLY A 284 -13.23 -23.12 -4.87
CA GLY A 284 -14.11 -21.94 -4.89
C GLY A 284 -13.40 -20.59 -4.99
N ALA A 285 -12.10 -20.55 -5.24
CA ALA A 285 -11.37 -19.29 -5.40
C ALA A 285 -11.82 -18.51 -6.65
N ARG A 286 -11.92 -17.19 -6.51
CA ARG A 286 -12.24 -16.27 -7.60
C ARG A 286 -10.97 -15.58 -8.09
N LEU A 287 -10.70 -15.65 -9.40
CA LEU A 287 -9.62 -14.91 -10.05
C LEU A 287 -10.13 -13.59 -10.63
N VAL A 288 -9.48 -12.50 -10.30
CA VAL A 288 -9.65 -11.21 -10.96
C VAL A 288 -8.34 -10.82 -11.65
N SER A 289 -8.41 -10.78 -12.99
CA SER A 289 -7.30 -10.35 -13.83
C SER A 289 -7.27 -8.85 -13.92
N LEU A 290 -6.13 -8.26 -13.57
CA LEU A 290 -5.91 -6.82 -13.61
C LEU A 290 -5.00 -6.46 -14.79
N ALA A 291 -5.19 -5.27 -15.35
CA ALA A 291 -4.26 -4.72 -16.33
C ALA A 291 -3.00 -4.17 -15.64
N GLY A 292 -1.89 -4.09 -16.40
CA GLY A 292 -0.64 -3.49 -15.95
C GLY A 292 0.48 -4.49 -15.74
N ARG A 293 1.70 -3.94 -15.57
CA ARG A 293 2.98 -4.67 -15.52
C ARG A 293 3.66 -4.57 -14.16
N SER A 294 3.30 -3.56 -13.38
CA SER A 294 3.89 -3.28 -12.08
C SER A 294 3.46 -4.32 -11.05
N HIS A 295 4.41 -4.82 -10.26
CA HIS A 295 4.15 -5.81 -9.24
C HIS A 295 3.45 -5.22 -8.01
N PHE A 296 3.67 -3.94 -7.70
CA PHE A 296 3.09 -3.33 -6.51
C PHE A 296 1.60 -2.99 -6.69
N PRO A 297 0.73 -3.31 -5.71
CA PRO A 297 -0.71 -3.09 -5.80
C PRO A 297 -1.10 -1.60 -5.85
N TYR A 298 -0.26 -0.72 -5.31
CA TYR A 298 -0.48 0.73 -5.25
C TYR A 298 0.11 1.51 -6.42
N VAL A 299 0.69 0.83 -7.43
CA VAL A 299 1.21 1.45 -8.66
C VAL A 299 0.28 1.11 -9.83
N GLY A 300 0.03 2.07 -10.71
CA GLY A 300 -0.93 1.94 -11.81
C GLY A 300 -2.38 2.06 -11.31
N ASP A 301 -3.29 1.20 -11.76
CA ASP A 301 -4.69 1.22 -11.31
C ASP A 301 -4.84 0.58 -9.91
N ALA A 302 -4.36 1.31 -8.90
CA ALA A 302 -4.49 0.93 -7.49
C ALA A 302 -5.96 0.92 -7.04
N ALA A 303 -6.81 1.75 -7.65
CA ALA A 303 -8.22 1.85 -7.31
C ALA A 303 -8.99 0.57 -7.67
N ALA A 304 -8.66 -0.06 -8.80
CA ALA A 304 -9.26 -1.35 -9.17
C ALA A 304 -8.89 -2.45 -8.17
N VAL A 305 -7.64 -2.48 -7.70
CA VAL A 305 -7.18 -3.45 -6.69
C VAL A 305 -7.96 -3.26 -5.39
N VAL A 306 -8.00 -2.04 -4.86
CA VAL A 306 -8.71 -1.72 -3.60
C VAL A 306 -10.20 -2.04 -3.71
N ARG A 307 -10.84 -1.65 -4.81
CA ARG A 307 -12.27 -1.94 -5.05
C ARG A 307 -12.56 -3.43 -5.01
N ALA A 308 -11.78 -4.24 -5.73
CA ALA A 308 -11.96 -5.70 -5.75
C ALA A 308 -11.77 -6.33 -4.36
N ILE A 309 -10.83 -5.82 -3.56
CA ILE A 309 -10.62 -6.27 -2.18
C ILE A 309 -11.82 -5.89 -1.31
N LEU A 310 -12.28 -4.63 -1.33
CA LEU A 310 -13.40 -4.16 -0.51
C LEU A 310 -14.69 -4.89 -0.85
N GLU A 311 -15.02 -5.06 -2.15
CA GLU A 311 -16.17 -5.84 -2.60
C GLU A 311 -16.12 -7.28 -2.07
N PHE A 312 -14.95 -7.90 -2.13
CA PHE A 312 -14.78 -9.26 -1.62
C PHE A 312 -14.88 -9.34 -0.09
N LEU A 313 -14.42 -8.34 0.63
CA LEU A 313 -14.56 -8.24 2.07
C LEU A 313 -16.00 -7.95 2.52
N GLY A 314 -16.94 -7.79 1.58
CA GLY A 314 -18.35 -7.54 1.84
C GLY A 314 -18.66 -6.08 2.18
N GLU A 315 -17.75 -5.18 1.86
CA GLU A 315 -17.95 -3.75 2.05
C GLU A 315 -18.68 -3.16 0.84
N SER A 316 -19.71 -2.38 1.10
CA SER A 316 -20.32 -1.57 0.04
C SER A 316 -19.33 -0.51 -0.38
N VAL A 317 -18.58 -0.79 -1.44
CA VAL A 317 -17.87 0.28 -2.14
C VAL A 317 -18.96 1.18 -2.69
N ALA A 318 -19.03 2.43 -2.21
CA ALA A 318 -19.83 3.42 -2.89
C ALA A 318 -19.30 3.49 -4.33
N THR A 319 -19.90 2.70 -5.20
CA THR A 319 -19.74 2.81 -6.65
C THR A 319 -20.07 4.26 -6.96
N PRO A 320 -19.25 4.98 -7.72
CA PRO A 320 -19.75 6.17 -8.39
C PRO A 320 -21.04 5.72 -9.06
N SER A 321 -22.17 6.37 -8.73
CA SER A 321 -23.53 5.96 -9.09
C SER A 321 -23.55 5.28 -10.46
N PRO A 322 -24.15 4.07 -10.61
CA PRO A 322 -24.33 3.47 -11.91
C PRO A 322 -25.31 4.37 -12.68
N GLY A 323 -24.78 5.28 -13.48
CA GLY A 323 -25.53 6.31 -14.19
C GLY A 323 -24.67 7.38 -14.84
N GLN A 324 -23.38 7.45 -14.51
CA GLN A 324 -22.49 8.31 -15.30
C GLN A 324 -21.80 7.45 -16.39
N PRO A 325 -22.05 7.71 -17.65
CA PRO A 325 -21.39 7.02 -18.75
C PRO A 325 -19.86 7.17 -18.66
N PRO A 326 -19.08 6.19 -19.18
CA PRO A 326 -17.63 6.35 -19.30
C PRO A 326 -17.31 7.65 -20.03
N GLY A 327 -16.50 8.52 -19.40
CA GLY A 327 -16.17 9.83 -19.95
C GLY A 327 -16.80 11.02 -19.23
N THR A 328 -17.77 10.83 -18.31
CA THR A 328 -18.39 11.96 -17.60
C THR A 328 -17.47 12.51 -16.50
N LEU A 329 -17.08 13.76 -16.64
CA LEU A 329 -16.26 14.47 -15.66
C LEU A 329 -17.12 14.98 -14.50
N THR A 330 -16.55 15.04 -13.28
CA THR A 330 -17.21 15.71 -12.13
C THR A 330 -17.26 17.23 -12.36
N ALA A 331 -18.15 17.94 -11.69
CA ALA A 331 -18.25 19.39 -11.79
C ALA A 331 -16.88 20.09 -11.62
N ARG A 332 -16.06 19.64 -10.68
CA ARG A 332 -14.70 20.18 -10.47
C ARG A 332 -13.73 19.83 -11.60
N GLN A 333 -13.84 18.64 -12.16
CA GLN A 333 -13.05 18.23 -13.33
C GLN A 333 -13.48 18.97 -14.59
N LEU A 334 -14.77 19.26 -14.76
CA LEU A 334 -15.28 20.10 -15.84
C LEU A 334 -14.70 21.53 -15.75
N GLN A 335 -14.66 22.13 -14.55
CA GLN A 335 -14.02 23.42 -14.33
C GLN A 335 -12.54 23.40 -14.73
N VAL A 336 -11.81 22.36 -14.35
CA VAL A 336 -10.39 22.21 -14.72
C VAL A 336 -10.25 21.99 -16.23
N ALA A 337 -11.09 21.16 -16.86
CA ALA A 337 -11.06 20.92 -18.31
C ALA A 337 -11.37 22.20 -19.12
N ALA A 338 -12.31 23.02 -18.66
CA ALA A 338 -12.60 24.35 -19.24
C ALA A 338 -11.35 25.24 -19.22
N LEU A 339 -10.72 25.40 -18.07
CA LEU A 339 -9.51 26.22 -17.91
C LEU A 339 -8.30 25.66 -18.68
N VAL A 340 -8.23 24.35 -18.87
CA VAL A 340 -7.25 23.72 -19.77
C VAL A 340 -7.52 24.10 -21.22
N ALA A 341 -8.78 24.13 -21.64
CA ALA A 341 -9.17 24.56 -22.99
C ALA A 341 -8.91 26.02 -23.23
N GLU A 342 -8.99 26.88 -22.20
CA GLU A 342 -8.58 28.27 -22.23
C GLU A 342 -7.05 28.47 -22.30
N GLY A 343 -6.27 27.40 -22.24
CA GLY A 343 -4.81 27.44 -22.34
C GLY A 343 -4.07 27.74 -21.03
N LEU A 344 -4.74 27.80 -19.87
CA LEU A 344 -4.11 28.12 -18.58
C LEU A 344 -3.14 27.02 -18.14
N THR A 345 -2.01 27.41 -17.53
CA THR A 345 -1.08 26.48 -16.87
C THR A 345 -1.66 25.92 -15.56
N ASN A 346 -1.09 24.83 -15.00
CA ASN A 346 -1.56 24.27 -13.73
C ASN A 346 -1.52 25.29 -12.59
N ARG A 347 -0.49 26.13 -12.56
CA ARG A 347 -0.37 27.25 -11.61
C ARG A 347 -1.50 28.27 -11.74
N GLN A 348 -1.86 28.67 -12.96
CA GLN A 348 -2.96 29.59 -13.22
C GLN A 348 -4.31 28.96 -12.89
N ILE A 349 -4.52 27.68 -13.21
CA ILE A 349 -5.70 26.91 -12.82
C ILE A 349 -5.82 26.85 -11.30
N ALA A 350 -4.73 26.58 -10.61
CA ALA A 350 -4.69 26.54 -9.16
C ALA A 350 -5.10 27.88 -8.54
N GLN A 351 -4.54 28.98 -9.03
CA GLN A 351 -4.89 30.34 -8.61
C GLN A 351 -6.37 30.67 -8.87
N ARG A 352 -6.86 30.35 -10.07
CA ARG A 352 -8.25 30.64 -10.47
C ARG A 352 -9.28 29.85 -9.65
N LEU A 353 -8.93 28.66 -9.22
CA LEU A 353 -9.80 27.76 -8.48
C LEU A 353 -9.59 27.77 -6.96
N GLY A 354 -8.63 28.56 -6.44
CA GLY A 354 -8.31 28.63 -5.02
C GLY A 354 -7.78 27.31 -4.44
N ILE A 355 -6.94 26.57 -5.21
CA ILE A 355 -6.34 25.29 -4.79
C ILE A 355 -4.83 25.32 -4.96
N GLU A 356 -4.13 24.33 -4.41
CA GLU A 356 -2.70 24.15 -4.64
C GLU A 356 -2.41 23.65 -6.08
N GLU A 357 -1.28 24.04 -6.65
CA GLU A 357 -0.87 23.65 -8.01
C GLU A 357 -0.85 22.11 -8.19
N ARG A 358 -0.34 21.38 -7.19
CA ARG A 358 -0.35 19.92 -7.15
C ARG A 358 -1.77 19.32 -7.19
N SER A 359 -2.75 20.01 -6.64
CA SER A 359 -4.16 19.60 -6.73
C SER A 359 -4.72 19.78 -8.14
N ALA A 360 -4.34 20.85 -8.84
CA ALA A 360 -4.70 21.07 -10.24
C ALA A 360 -4.08 20.00 -11.15
N GLU A 361 -2.81 19.63 -10.94
CA GLU A 361 -2.15 18.51 -11.62
C GLU A 361 -2.88 17.19 -11.40
N GLY A 362 -3.22 16.87 -10.15
CA GLY A 362 -3.98 15.67 -9.81
C GLY A 362 -5.39 15.63 -10.44
N HIS A 363 -6.04 16.78 -10.60
CA HIS A 363 -7.31 16.86 -11.34
C HIS A 363 -7.11 16.60 -12.83
N LEU A 364 -6.09 17.19 -13.45
CA LEU A 364 -5.78 17.01 -14.87
C LEU A 364 -5.41 15.54 -15.18
N GLU A 365 -4.64 14.89 -14.31
CA GLU A 365 -4.30 13.48 -14.47
C GLU A 365 -5.55 12.59 -14.42
N ARG A 366 -6.44 12.80 -13.44
CA ARG A 366 -7.71 12.06 -13.34
C ARG A 366 -8.66 12.33 -14.52
N ILE A 367 -8.62 13.54 -15.09
CA ILE A 367 -9.36 13.87 -16.33
C ILE A 367 -8.82 13.04 -17.49
N ARG A 368 -7.49 12.99 -17.68
CA ARG A 368 -6.86 12.20 -18.75
C ARG A 368 -7.24 10.72 -18.64
N GLN A 369 -7.15 10.17 -17.44
CA GLN A 369 -7.52 8.76 -17.17
C GLN A 369 -9.01 8.49 -17.47
N ARG A 370 -9.91 9.38 -17.06
CA ARG A 370 -11.37 9.22 -17.30
C ARG A 370 -11.76 9.33 -18.76
N LEU A 371 -11.10 10.22 -19.50
CA LEU A 371 -11.38 10.45 -20.91
C LEU A 371 -10.62 9.48 -21.83
N GLY A 372 -9.70 8.67 -21.30
CA GLY A 372 -8.84 7.77 -22.08
C GLY A 372 -7.85 8.54 -22.97
N VAL A 373 -7.43 9.75 -22.58
CA VAL A 373 -6.53 10.61 -23.35
C VAL A 373 -5.17 10.75 -22.66
N THR A 374 -4.12 10.97 -23.45
CA THR A 374 -2.74 10.96 -22.95
C THR A 374 -2.12 12.35 -22.84
N SER A 375 -2.71 13.38 -23.49
CA SER A 375 -2.13 14.73 -23.52
C SER A 375 -3.12 15.80 -23.05
N ARG A 376 -2.56 16.93 -22.57
CA ARG A 376 -3.30 18.13 -22.21
C ARG A 376 -4.09 18.70 -23.40
N ALA A 377 -3.50 18.67 -24.60
CA ALA A 377 -4.15 19.12 -25.82
C ALA A 377 -5.39 18.27 -26.16
N GLN A 378 -5.36 16.98 -25.89
CA GLN A 378 -6.51 16.09 -26.07
C GLN A 378 -7.63 16.38 -25.08
N VAL A 379 -7.32 16.81 -23.85
CA VAL A 379 -8.32 17.28 -22.88
C VAL A 379 -9.00 18.56 -23.40
N ALA A 380 -8.23 19.52 -23.92
CA ALA A 380 -8.77 20.74 -24.52
C ALA A 380 -9.64 20.44 -25.74
N ALA A 381 -9.22 19.53 -26.62
CA ALA A 381 -10.00 19.10 -27.78
C ALA A 381 -11.29 18.37 -27.41
N TRP A 382 -11.27 17.58 -26.33
CA TRP A 382 -12.46 16.95 -25.79
C TRP A 382 -13.46 18.00 -25.29
N TRP A 383 -13.00 18.97 -24.48
CA TRP A 383 -13.84 20.06 -23.97
C TRP A 383 -14.50 20.85 -25.09
N ALA A 384 -13.76 21.20 -26.13
CA ALA A 384 -14.29 21.93 -27.26
C ALA A 384 -15.44 21.20 -27.99
N ARG A 385 -15.38 19.86 -28.07
CA ARG A 385 -16.47 19.02 -28.63
C ARG A 385 -17.65 18.93 -27.66
N ASP A 386 -17.40 18.62 -26.39
CA ASP A 386 -18.45 18.49 -25.36
C ASP A 386 -19.22 19.80 -25.12
N ALA A 387 -18.55 20.97 -25.26
CA ALA A 387 -19.17 22.26 -25.16
C ALA A 387 -20.03 22.63 -26.42
N ALA A 388 -19.73 22.03 -27.57
CA ALA A 388 -20.53 22.23 -28.79
C ALA A 388 -21.81 21.37 -28.79
N ASP A 389 -21.83 20.27 -28.00
CA ASP A 389 -22.97 19.35 -27.86
C ASP A 389 -23.95 19.75 -26.73
N ARG A 390 -23.62 20.80 -25.94
CA ARG A 390 -24.44 21.37 -24.86
C ARG A 390 -25.16 22.64 -25.29
#